data_aff9387a6263676a9e6e65f59797f13f
#
_entry.id   aff9387a6263676a9e6e65f59797f13f
#
_cell.length_a   1.000
_cell.length_b   1.000
_cell.length_c   1.000
_cell.angle_alpha   90.00
_cell.angle_beta   90.00
_cell.angle_gamma   90.00
#
_symmetry.space_group_name_H-M   'P 1'
#
loop_
_entity.id
_entity.type
_entity.pdbx_description
1 polymer ?
#
loop_
_entity_poly.entity_id
_entity_poly.type
_entity_poly.pdbx_seq_one_letter_code
_entity_poly.pdbx_strand_id
1 'polypeptide(L)'
;MQETLIFILKIKDVRIIIIELQYTVFLIKLQYGTAENPAWKHRKGMVTEMKILVINAGSSSLKYQLIDMDGEVVLAKGNCERIGIGGKITHKTSDGRVIAKEVDMHDHAAAFAEVKAALTEGEGKVINDLSEVSAIGHRIVQGGSKFDHSVLVNKQVIQDIADYASLAPLHNKAHVQGINAAIEAFGTDVPQVVVFDTAFHQTMPPKAYMFGVPYRYYEEYGIRRYGFHGTSHRYVSQRCLELLGKPDGKGTRLISCHFGNGSSVTAIKDGKVIDTTMGLTPLDGFMMGSRSGAVDPSVVTYIMEKEGLTPHEMDQLLNKQSGMLGISGVSSDDRDIAAAVEAGNERAKLAWNMRTYEIIKYIGGYIAALGGVDALIFTAGIGENQPDLRAEIIRTFEFYGMKLDEEKNKVHGVETEITTPDSSVRAFVIPTNEELVIARDTKAIIEGKAL
;
A
#
# COMPACT_ATOMS: atom_id res chain seq x y z
N MET A 1 12.05 -40.83 49.19
CA MET A 1 10.94 -41.06 48.23
C MET A 1 10.37 -39.75 47.62
N GLN A 2 10.24 -38.70 48.41
CA GLN A 2 9.69 -37.43 47.89
C GLN A 2 10.59 -36.71 46.86
N GLU A 3 11.93 -36.66 47.08
CA GLU A 3 12.84 -36.01 46.15
C GLU A 3 12.97 -36.76 44.83
N THR A 4 12.95 -38.10 44.88
CA THR A 4 13.02 -38.92 43.65
C THR A 4 11.70 -38.83 42.86
N LEU A 5 10.58 -38.69 43.53
CA LEU A 5 9.27 -38.51 42.88
C LEU A 5 9.15 -37.15 42.20
N ILE A 6 9.64 -36.09 42.86
CA ILE A 6 9.64 -34.73 42.31
C ILE A 6 10.59 -34.66 41.09
N PHE A 7 11.73 -35.34 41.12
CA PHE A 7 12.68 -35.38 39.98
C PHE A 7 12.10 -36.15 38.78
N ILE A 8 11.40 -37.29 39.05
CA ILE A 8 10.76 -38.09 38.03
C ILE A 8 9.55 -37.34 37.41
N LEU A 9 8.76 -36.61 38.24
CA LEU A 9 7.69 -35.77 37.73
C LEU A 9 8.23 -34.60 36.87
N LYS A 10 9.29 -33.92 37.30
CA LYS A 10 9.93 -32.88 36.49
C LYS A 10 10.48 -33.42 35.18
N ILE A 11 11.08 -34.62 35.17
CA ILE A 11 11.57 -35.23 33.92
C ILE A 11 10.36 -35.63 33.02
N LYS A 12 9.29 -36.11 33.56
CA LYS A 12 8.06 -36.40 32.81
C LYS A 12 7.44 -35.13 32.21
N ASP A 13 7.32 -34.08 33.02
CA ASP A 13 6.77 -32.81 32.55
C ASP A 13 7.63 -32.16 31.48
N VAL A 14 8.96 -32.21 31.61
CA VAL A 14 9.86 -31.72 30.56
C VAL A 14 9.80 -32.58 29.30
N ARG A 15 9.63 -33.89 29.40
CA ARG A 15 9.44 -34.76 28.23
C ARG A 15 8.07 -34.58 27.56
N ILE A 16 7.01 -34.38 28.34
CA ILE A 16 5.68 -34.07 27.81
C ILE A 16 5.68 -32.74 27.09
N ILE A 17 6.31 -31.69 27.64
CA ILE A 17 6.44 -30.38 26.99
C ILE A 17 7.29 -30.48 25.71
N ILE A 18 8.38 -31.26 25.68
CA ILE A 18 9.17 -31.47 24.48
C ILE A 18 8.39 -32.28 23.42
N ILE A 19 7.59 -33.26 23.84
CA ILE A 19 6.73 -34.04 22.93
C ILE A 19 5.59 -33.18 22.41
N GLU A 20 4.96 -32.38 23.26
CA GLU A 20 3.95 -31.40 22.80
C GLU A 20 4.53 -30.34 21.87
N LEU A 21 5.70 -29.78 22.19
CA LEU A 21 6.38 -28.83 21.30
C LEU A 21 6.78 -29.48 19.96
N GLN A 22 7.28 -30.70 19.98
CA GLN A 22 7.58 -31.44 18.75
C GLN A 22 6.30 -31.85 18.00
N TYR A 23 5.25 -32.19 18.70
CA TYR A 23 3.95 -32.52 18.08
C TYR A 23 3.25 -31.27 17.53
N THR A 24 3.34 -30.14 18.23
CA THR A 24 2.85 -28.85 17.75
C THR A 24 3.64 -28.37 16.55
N VAL A 25 4.96 -28.46 16.55
CA VAL A 25 5.80 -28.16 15.39
C VAL A 25 5.56 -29.14 14.24
N PHE A 26 5.27 -30.41 14.53
CA PHE A 26 4.91 -31.41 13.53
C PHE A 26 3.49 -31.19 12.98
N LEU A 27 2.52 -30.83 13.81
CA LEU A 27 1.17 -30.45 13.39
C LEU A 27 1.17 -29.11 12.63
N ILE A 28 1.97 -28.15 13.04
CA ILE A 28 2.19 -26.89 12.30
C ILE A 28 2.80 -27.23 10.93
N LYS A 29 3.81 -28.10 10.86
CA LYS A 29 4.35 -28.57 9.57
C LYS A 29 3.37 -29.38 8.72
N LEU A 30 2.44 -30.11 9.33
CA LEU A 30 1.36 -30.81 8.64
C LEU A 30 0.19 -29.90 8.27
N GLN A 31 -0.10 -28.88 9.09
CA GLN A 31 -1.19 -27.93 8.89
C GLN A 31 -0.80 -26.78 7.97
N TYR A 32 0.47 -26.39 7.97
CA TYR A 32 1.03 -25.37 7.10
C TYR A 32 1.99 -25.97 6.07
N GLY A 33 1.71 -27.20 5.64
CA GLY A 33 2.54 -27.99 4.74
C GLY A 33 3.64 -27.14 4.13
N THR A 34 4.89 -27.49 4.31
CA THR A 34 5.95 -26.86 3.52
C THR A 34 5.46 -26.96 2.08
N ALA A 35 5.04 -25.86 1.50
CA ALA A 35 4.60 -25.78 0.12
C ALA A 35 5.83 -25.98 -0.78
N GLU A 36 6.41 -27.17 -0.69
CA GLU A 36 7.34 -27.66 -1.66
C GLU A 36 6.51 -28.22 -2.82
N ASN A 37 6.04 -27.33 -3.71
CA ASN A 37 5.59 -27.77 -5.01
C ASN A 37 6.83 -28.23 -5.80
N PRO A 38 7.00 -29.53 -6.07
CA PRO A 38 8.20 -30.06 -6.74
C PRO A 38 8.46 -29.45 -8.12
N ALA A 39 7.42 -28.99 -8.81
CA ALA A 39 7.50 -28.47 -10.17
C ALA A 39 8.35 -27.19 -10.30
N TRP A 40 8.33 -26.28 -9.33
CA TRP A 40 9.13 -25.07 -9.42
C TRP A 40 10.60 -25.26 -8.95
N LYS A 41 10.90 -26.29 -8.13
CA LYS A 41 12.29 -26.65 -7.78
C LYS A 41 13.11 -27.04 -9.02
N HIS A 42 12.48 -27.59 -10.03
CA HIS A 42 13.17 -27.91 -11.30
C HIS A 42 13.47 -26.69 -12.17
N ARG A 43 12.77 -25.55 -11.97
CA ARG A 43 13.09 -24.28 -12.64
C ARG A 43 14.26 -23.51 -12.02
N LYS A 44 14.67 -23.82 -10.79
CA LYS A 44 15.77 -23.15 -10.05
C LYS A 44 17.15 -23.17 -10.75
N GLY A 45 17.34 -23.97 -11.78
CA GLY A 45 18.63 -24.11 -12.49
C GLY A 45 18.68 -23.48 -13.88
N MET A 46 17.58 -22.90 -14.40
CA MET A 46 17.49 -22.47 -15.81
C MET A 46 16.98 -21.04 -16.06
N VAL A 47 16.59 -20.29 -15.02
CA VAL A 47 16.05 -18.93 -15.23
C VAL A 47 17.17 -17.92 -15.09
N THR A 48 17.82 -17.59 -16.21
CA THR A 48 18.77 -16.47 -16.33
C THR A 48 18.03 -15.12 -16.37
N GLU A 49 16.75 -15.09 -16.72
CA GLU A 49 15.92 -13.90 -16.81
C GLU A 49 14.60 -14.14 -16.05
N MET A 50 14.37 -13.43 -14.95
CA MET A 50 13.13 -13.53 -14.17
C MET A 50 12.19 -12.37 -14.52
N LYS A 51 11.09 -12.67 -15.23
CA LYS A 51 10.05 -11.70 -15.54
C LYS A 51 8.86 -11.85 -14.58
N ILE A 52 8.51 -10.78 -13.88
CA ILE A 52 7.43 -10.76 -12.90
C ILE A 52 6.30 -9.89 -13.40
N LEU A 53 5.09 -10.46 -13.42
CA LEU A 53 3.85 -9.74 -13.72
C LEU A 53 3.26 -9.21 -12.41
N VAL A 54 3.23 -7.90 -12.25
CA VAL A 54 2.61 -7.23 -11.09
C VAL A 54 1.17 -6.87 -11.44
N ILE A 55 0.25 -7.20 -10.54
CA ILE A 55 -1.19 -7.01 -10.70
C ILE A 55 -1.77 -6.18 -9.55
N ASN A 56 -2.59 -5.19 -9.91
CA ASN A 56 -3.43 -4.45 -8.99
C ASN A 56 -4.88 -4.50 -9.50
N ALA A 57 -5.68 -5.42 -8.96
CA ALA A 57 -7.06 -5.66 -9.35
C ALA A 57 -8.02 -4.84 -8.47
N GLY A 58 -8.75 -3.91 -9.09
CA GLY A 58 -9.88 -3.20 -8.47
C GLY A 58 -11.22 -3.82 -8.87
N SER A 59 -12.33 -3.29 -8.33
CA SER A 59 -13.69 -3.81 -8.61
C SER A 59 -14.10 -3.73 -10.09
N SER A 60 -13.62 -2.74 -10.82
CA SER A 60 -13.93 -2.52 -12.25
C SER A 60 -12.70 -2.17 -13.08
N SER A 61 -11.50 -2.48 -12.56
CA SER A 61 -10.24 -2.18 -13.24
C SER A 61 -9.17 -3.20 -12.88
N LEU A 62 -8.18 -3.38 -13.77
CA LEU A 62 -7.01 -4.18 -13.53
C LEU A 62 -5.80 -3.47 -14.12
N LYS A 63 -4.88 -3.04 -13.26
CA LYS A 63 -3.60 -2.48 -13.66
C LYS A 63 -2.53 -3.54 -13.60
N TYR A 64 -1.59 -3.51 -14.55
CA TYR A 64 -0.48 -4.46 -14.57
C TYR A 64 0.82 -3.84 -15.05
N GLN A 65 1.93 -4.43 -14.62
CA GLN A 65 3.27 -4.19 -15.16
C GLN A 65 4.01 -5.52 -15.29
N LEU A 66 4.66 -5.74 -16.43
CA LEU A 66 5.62 -6.82 -16.61
C LEU A 66 7.03 -6.24 -16.43
N ILE A 67 7.75 -6.74 -15.44
CA ILE A 67 9.07 -6.25 -15.06
C ILE A 67 10.09 -7.36 -15.26
N ASP A 68 11.14 -7.07 -16.01
CA ASP A 68 12.34 -7.91 -16.05
C ASP A 68 13.20 -7.58 -14.83
N MET A 69 13.42 -8.58 -13.98
CA MET A 69 14.18 -8.42 -12.75
C MET A 69 15.70 -8.44 -12.94
N ASP A 70 16.18 -8.63 -14.16
CA ASP A 70 17.54 -8.32 -14.55
C ASP A 70 17.60 -6.84 -14.97
N GLY A 71 18.11 -6.02 -14.08
CA GLY A 71 18.12 -4.56 -14.24
C GLY A 71 16.82 -3.84 -13.83
N GLU A 72 15.78 -4.56 -13.38
CA GLU A 72 14.49 -4.01 -12.92
C GLU A 72 13.79 -3.13 -13.98
N VAL A 73 13.78 -3.60 -15.21
CA VAL A 73 13.26 -2.88 -16.38
C VAL A 73 11.78 -3.21 -16.59
N VAL A 74 10.94 -2.17 -16.67
CA VAL A 74 9.52 -2.34 -17.04
C VAL A 74 9.45 -2.64 -18.54
N LEU A 75 9.07 -3.85 -18.93
CA LEU A 75 8.88 -4.26 -20.31
C LEU A 75 7.59 -3.73 -20.91
N ALA A 76 6.51 -3.80 -20.11
CA ALA A 76 5.21 -3.25 -20.48
C ALA A 76 4.40 -2.91 -19.23
N LYS A 77 3.46 -1.96 -19.39
CA LYS A 77 2.44 -1.65 -18.40
C LYS A 77 1.09 -1.40 -19.07
N GLY A 78 0.01 -1.66 -18.35
CA GLY A 78 -1.31 -1.42 -18.90
C GLY A 78 -2.40 -1.32 -17.86
N ASN A 79 -3.58 -0.94 -18.34
CA ASN A 79 -4.77 -0.77 -17.54
C ASN A 79 -6.00 -1.28 -18.32
N CYS A 80 -6.75 -2.19 -17.71
CA CYS A 80 -8.09 -2.56 -18.13
C CYS A 80 -9.07 -1.76 -17.28
N GLU A 81 -9.99 -1.05 -17.91
CA GLU A 81 -10.97 -0.18 -17.26
C GLU A 81 -12.38 -0.61 -17.65
N ARG A 82 -13.37 -0.26 -16.79
CA ARG A 82 -14.79 -0.53 -17.01
C ARG A 82 -15.12 -2.02 -17.14
N ILE A 83 -14.39 -2.87 -16.41
CA ILE A 83 -14.68 -4.30 -16.31
C ILE A 83 -16.11 -4.47 -15.76
N GLY A 84 -16.90 -5.31 -16.42
CA GLY A 84 -18.31 -5.57 -16.10
C GLY A 84 -19.33 -4.65 -16.77
N ILE A 85 -18.92 -3.52 -17.40
CA ILE A 85 -19.81 -2.54 -18.03
C ILE A 85 -19.32 -2.07 -19.41
N GLY A 86 -18.69 -2.94 -20.14
CA GLY A 86 -17.99 -2.69 -21.41
C GLY A 86 -16.55 -3.08 -21.25
N GLY A 87 -15.62 -2.20 -21.58
CA GLY A 87 -14.22 -2.43 -21.32
C GLY A 87 -13.32 -1.62 -22.23
N LYS A 88 -12.15 -1.28 -21.72
CA LYS A 88 -11.08 -0.65 -22.48
C LYS A 88 -9.75 -1.13 -21.93
N ILE A 89 -8.87 -1.60 -22.79
CA ILE A 89 -7.48 -1.86 -22.43
C ILE A 89 -6.58 -0.78 -23.03
N THR A 90 -5.65 -0.29 -22.22
CA THR A 90 -4.52 0.53 -22.67
C THR A 90 -3.24 -0.19 -22.28
N HIS A 91 -2.40 -0.51 -23.26
CA HIS A 91 -1.12 -1.20 -23.09
C HIS A 91 0.00 -0.32 -23.63
N LYS A 92 1.08 -0.19 -22.87
CA LYS A 92 2.27 0.61 -23.21
C LYS A 92 3.51 -0.25 -23.03
N THR A 93 4.34 -0.29 -24.05
CA THR A 93 5.62 -1.01 -24.02
C THR A 93 6.77 -0.07 -23.64
N SER A 94 7.91 -0.63 -23.23
CA SER A 94 9.11 0.14 -22.86
C SER A 94 9.69 0.96 -23.99
N ASP A 95 9.51 0.53 -25.23
CA ASP A 95 9.95 1.24 -26.45
C ASP A 95 8.97 2.34 -26.92
N GLY A 96 7.91 2.59 -26.13
CA GLY A 96 6.98 3.71 -26.34
C GLY A 96 5.77 3.40 -27.21
N ARG A 97 5.56 2.17 -27.69
CA ARG A 97 4.33 1.78 -28.40
C ARG A 97 3.15 1.84 -27.44
N VAL A 98 2.03 2.38 -27.90
CA VAL A 98 0.78 2.50 -27.11
C VAL A 98 -0.36 1.87 -27.90
N ILE A 99 -0.94 0.83 -27.36
CA ILE A 99 -2.10 0.13 -27.90
C ILE A 99 -3.29 0.40 -26.98
N ALA A 100 -4.36 0.96 -27.55
CA ALA A 100 -5.60 1.17 -26.83
C ALA A 100 -6.76 0.65 -27.66
N LYS A 101 -7.60 -0.22 -27.09
CA LYS A 101 -8.81 -0.73 -27.74
C LYS A 101 -9.95 -0.82 -26.77
N GLU A 102 -11.15 -0.59 -27.24
CA GLU A 102 -12.38 -0.94 -26.55
C GLU A 102 -12.67 -2.43 -26.84
N VAL A 103 -12.97 -3.18 -25.78
CA VAL A 103 -13.23 -4.61 -25.83
C VAL A 103 -14.10 -5.00 -24.66
N ASP A 104 -15.10 -5.84 -24.89
CA ASP A 104 -15.97 -6.31 -23.80
C ASP A 104 -15.20 -7.16 -22.81
N MET A 105 -15.18 -6.72 -21.55
CA MET A 105 -14.59 -7.42 -20.42
C MET A 105 -15.65 -7.59 -19.34
N HIS A 106 -16.44 -8.66 -19.45
CA HIS A 106 -17.57 -8.90 -18.53
C HIS A 106 -17.12 -9.26 -17.11
N ASP A 107 -15.88 -9.70 -16.92
CA ASP A 107 -15.27 -9.99 -15.63
C ASP A 107 -13.73 -9.89 -15.66
N HIS A 108 -13.08 -10.22 -14.54
CA HIS A 108 -11.62 -10.21 -14.43
C HIS A 108 -10.95 -11.29 -15.27
N ALA A 109 -11.60 -12.45 -15.53
CA ALA A 109 -11.03 -13.48 -16.39
C ALA A 109 -10.92 -12.99 -17.84
N ALA A 110 -11.95 -12.30 -18.34
CA ALA A 110 -11.90 -11.64 -19.64
C ALA A 110 -10.82 -10.53 -19.70
N ALA A 111 -10.65 -9.76 -18.63
CA ALA A 111 -9.58 -8.77 -18.54
C ALA A 111 -8.18 -9.43 -18.58
N PHE A 112 -7.98 -10.56 -17.90
CA PHE A 112 -6.71 -11.30 -17.99
C PHE A 112 -6.46 -11.89 -19.39
N ALA A 113 -7.50 -12.32 -20.11
CA ALA A 113 -7.35 -12.77 -21.48
C ALA A 113 -6.81 -11.63 -22.39
N GLU A 114 -7.30 -10.41 -22.21
CA GLU A 114 -6.80 -9.22 -22.91
C GLU A 114 -5.36 -8.86 -22.51
N VAL A 115 -5.01 -8.98 -21.23
CA VAL A 115 -3.62 -8.78 -20.76
C VAL A 115 -2.68 -9.78 -21.41
N LYS A 116 -3.06 -11.06 -21.46
CA LYS A 116 -2.28 -12.12 -22.11
C LYS A 116 -2.03 -11.80 -23.59
N ALA A 117 -3.11 -11.49 -24.33
CA ALA A 117 -3.02 -11.13 -25.73
C ALA A 117 -2.12 -9.89 -25.93
N ALA A 118 -2.28 -8.84 -25.10
CA ALA A 118 -1.46 -7.63 -25.20
C ALA A 118 0.04 -7.91 -24.98
N LEU A 119 0.39 -8.87 -24.11
CA LEU A 119 1.78 -9.24 -23.83
C LEU A 119 2.41 -10.10 -24.92
N THR A 120 1.63 -10.98 -25.57
CA THR A 120 2.14 -12.04 -26.46
C THR A 120 1.80 -11.86 -27.93
N GLU A 121 0.87 -10.96 -28.29
CA GLU A 121 0.34 -10.86 -29.64
C GLU A 121 0.39 -9.42 -30.19
N GLY A 122 0.36 -9.31 -31.50
CA GLY A 122 0.23 -8.04 -32.23
C GLY A 122 1.38 -7.05 -31.98
N GLU A 123 1.08 -5.77 -32.17
CA GLU A 123 2.07 -4.68 -32.05
C GLU A 123 2.54 -4.42 -30.62
N GLY A 124 1.77 -4.84 -29.62
CA GLY A 124 2.08 -4.69 -28.19
C GLY A 124 2.99 -5.76 -27.61
N LYS A 125 3.26 -6.82 -28.36
CA LYS A 125 4.02 -7.99 -27.92
C LYS A 125 5.38 -7.62 -27.32
N VAL A 126 5.64 -8.13 -26.10
CA VAL A 126 6.91 -7.97 -25.36
C VAL A 126 7.51 -9.30 -24.88
N ILE A 127 6.74 -10.38 -24.92
CA ILE A 127 7.19 -11.75 -24.67
C ILE A 127 6.66 -12.69 -25.76
N ASN A 128 7.35 -13.78 -26.00
CA ASN A 128 6.95 -14.75 -27.04
C ASN A 128 5.87 -15.69 -26.56
N ASP A 129 5.93 -16.08 -25.29
CA ASP A 129 5.03 -17.04 -24.67
C ASP A 129 4.84 -16.70 -23.19
N LEU A 130 3.68 -17.07 -22.62
CA LEU A 130 3.35 -16.84 -21.24
C LEU A 130 4.25 -17.59 -20.25
N SER A 131 4.95 -18.64 -20.69
CA SER A 131 5.96 -19.36 -19.88
C SER A 131 7.15 -18.49 -19.50
N GLU A 132 7.34 -17.36 -20.18
CA GLU A 132 8.35 -16.36 -19.80
C GLU A 132 7.97 -15.59 -18.53
N VAL A 133 6.69 -15.57 -18.12
CA VAL A 133 6.26 -15.03 -16.84
C VAL A 133 6.65 -16.01 -15.73
N SER A 134 7.68 -15.65 -14.97
CA SER A 134 8.26 -16.50 -13.94
C SER A 134 7.41 -16.54 -12.66
N ALA A 135 6.74 -15.44 -12.34
CA ALA A 135 5.88 -15.30 -11.16
C ALA A 135 4.92 -14.11 -11.31
N ILE A 136 3.90 -14.08 -10.44
CA ILE A 136 2.93 -12.98 -10.38
C ILE A 136 2.93 -12.38 -8.97
N GLY A 137 3.01 -11.05 -8.87
CA GLY A 137 2.87 -10.32 -7.62
C GLY A 137 1.53 -9.57 -7.59
N HIS A 138 0.77 -9.70 -6.52
CA HIS A 138 -0.52 -9.03 -6.35
C HIS A 138 -0.47 -8.00 -5.23
N ARG A 139 -1.01 -6.80 -5.47
CA ARG A 139 -1.31 -5.84 -4.42
C ARG A 139 -2.61 -6.23 -3.71
N ILE A 140 -2.57 -6.25 -2.37
CA ILE A 140 -3.74 -6.48 -1.51
C ILE A 140 -3.85 -5.30 -0.55
N VAL A 141 -5.03 -4.68 -0.49
CA VAL A 141 -5.25 -3.49 0.36
C VAL A 141 -5.26 -3.85 1.84
N GLN A 142 -5.96 -4.93 2.24
CA GLN A 142 -6.13 -5.26 3.66
C GLN A 142 -5.65 -6.68 3.97
N GLY A 143 -4.62 -6.77 4.81
CA GLY A 143 -4.04 -8.02 5.31
C GLY A 143 -4.37 -8.33 6.77
N GLY A 144 -5.17 -7.48 7.43
CA GLY A 144 -5.49 -7.61 8.85
C GLY A 144 -4.24 -7.51 9.72
N SER A 145 -4.30 -8.10 10.90
CA SER A 145 -3.15 -8.26 11.80
C SER A 145 -2.35 -9.54 11.53
N LYS A 146 -2.81 -10.37 10.59
CA LYS A 146 -2.20 -11.67 10.28
C LYS A 146 -0.98 -11.54 9.37
N PHE A 147 -0.99 -10.57 8.45
CA PHE A 147 0.06 -10.41 7.46
C PHE A 147 0.91 -9.17 7.75
N ASP A 148 2.12 -9.39 8.24
CA ASP A 148 3.15 -8.38 8.50
C ASP A 148 4.24 -8.33 7.42
N HIS A 149 4.14 -9.23 6.43
CA HIS A 149 5.02 -9.31 5.26
C HIS A 149 4.29 -9.95 4.07
N SER A 150 4.93 -9.93 2.92
CA SER A 150 4.45 -10.56 1.68
C SER A 150 4.54 -12.07 1.77
N VAL A 151 3.58 -12.80 1.20
CA VAL A 151 3.51 -14.27 1.30
C VAL A 151 3.15 -14.94 -0.03
N LEU A 152 3.59 -16.19 -0.18
CA LEU A 152 3.20 -17.04 -1.31
C LEU A 152 1.71 -17.38 -1.22
N VAL A 153 1.01 -17.28 -2.34
CA VAL A 153 -0.42 -17.61 -2.44
C VAL A 153 -0.64 -19.10 -2.27
N ASN A 154 -1.58 -19.45 -1.41
CA ASN A 154 -2.16 -20.78 -1.26
C ASN A 154 -3.64 -20.64 -0.89
N LYS A 155 -4.37 -21.77 -0.80
CA LYS A 155 -5.81 -21.76 -0.49
C LYS A 155 -6.13 -21.03 0.83
N GLN A 156 -5.28 -21.19 1.86
CA GLN A 156 -5.49 -20.54 3.15
C GLN A 156 -5.29 -19.02 3.06
N VAL A 157 -4.27 -18.56 2.34
CA VAL A 157 -4.02 -17.12 2.11
C VAL A 157 -5.20 -16.48 1.37
N ILE A 158 -5.74 -17.14 0.34
CA ILE A 158 -6.93 -16.64 -0.38
C ILE A 158 -8.13 -16.55 0.57
N GLN A 159 -8.36 -17.56 1.42
CA GLN A 159 -9.44 -17.55 2.40
C GLN A 159 -9.24 -16.43 3.44
N ASP A 160 -8.04 -16.27 3.97
CA ASP A 160 -7.72 -15.21 4.93
C ASP A 160 -7.98 -13.81 4.34
N ILE A 161 -7.62 -13.58 3.08
CA ILE A 161 -7.92 -12.32 2.37
C ILE A 161 -9.44 -12.13 2.23
N ALA A 162 -10.17 -13.20 1.93
CA ALA A 162 -11.64 -13.16 1.84
C ALA A 162 -12.29 -12.85 3.19
N ASP A 163 -11.79 -13.41 4.29
CA ASP A 163 -12.30 -13.18 5.65
C ASP A 163 -12.12 -11.71 6.08
N TYR A 164 -11.06 -11.05 5.64
CA TYR A 164 -10.84 -9.61 5.85
C TYR A 164 -11.66 -8.70 4.93
N ALA A 165 -12.53 -9.25 4.07
CA ALA A 165 -13.38 -8.43 3.20
C ALA A 165 -14.33 -7.52 4.00
N SER A 166 -14.68 -7.84 5.24
CA SER A 166 -15.45 -6.97 6.13
C SER A 166 -14.73 -5.67 6.48
N LEU A 167 -13.39 -5.68 6.53
CA LEU A 167 -12.54 -4.50 6.78
C LEU A 167 -12.21 -3.72 5.51
N ALA A 168 -12.36 -4.33 4.33
CA ALA A 168 -12.12 -3.71 3.03
C ALA A 168 -13.13 -4.18 1.98
N PRO A 169 -14.44 -3.88 2.17
CA PRO A 169 -15.51 -4.46 1.36
C PRO A 169 -15.43 -4.08 -0.13
N LEU A 170 -14.84 -2.93 -0.44
CA LEU A 170 -14.67 -2.43 -1.80
C LEU A 170 -13.43 -3.01 -2.52
N HIS A 171 -12.51 -3.67 -1.79
CA HIS A 171 -11.20 -4.06 -2.32
C HIS A 171 -10.96 -5.57 -2.25
N ASN A 172 -11.02 -6.19 -1.05
CA ASN A 172 -10.57 -7.56 -0.88
C ASN A 172 -11.33 -8.59 -1.71
N LYS A 173 -12.63 -8.39 -1.95
CA LYS A 173 -13.40 -9.26 -2.85
C LYS A 173 -12.84 -9.24 -4.29
N ALA A 174 -12.53 -8.05 -4.80
CA ALA A 174 -11.95 -7.89 -6.13
C ALA A 174 -10.53 -8.48 -6.19
N HIS A 175 -9.75 -8.34 -5.12
CA HIS A 175 -8.42 -8.96 -5.04
C HIS A 175 -8.47 -10.48 -5.11
N VAL A 176 -9.39 -11.12 -4.37
CA VAL A 176 -9.61 -12.58 -4.45
C VAL A 176 -10.03 -13.00 -5.86
N GLN A 177 -10.91 -12.25 -6.51
CA GLN A 177 -11.29 -12.50 -7.90
C GLN A 177 -10.07 -12.37 -8.83
N GLY A 178 -9.26 -11.33 -8.66
CA GLY A 178 -8.03 -11.13 -9.43
C GLY A 178 -7.01 -12.26 -9.26
N ILE A 179 -6.79 -12.74 -8.02
CA ILE A 179 -5.90 -13.88 -7.75
C ILE A 179 -6.42 -15.14 -8.45
N ASN A 180 -7.71 -15.47 -8.31
CA ASN A 180 -8.30 -16.66 -8.93
C ASN A 180 -8.25 -16.57 -10.46
N ALA A 181 -8.56 -15.43 -11.05
CA ALA A 181 -8.48 -15.22 -12.48
C ALA A 181 -7.03 -15.33 -13.01
N ALA A 182 -6.03 -14.89 -12.22
CA ALA A 182 -4.62 -15.08 -12.55
C ALA A 182 -4.22 -16.58 -12.49
N ILE A 183 -4.71 -17.33 -11.49
CA ILE A 183 -4.48 -18.78 -11.40
C ILE A 183 -5.07 -19.50 -12.63
N GLU A 184 -6.28 -19.14 -13.04
CA GLU A 184 -6.93 -19.68 -14.23
C GLU A 184 -6.17 -19.32 -15.51
N ALA A 185 -5.72 -18.06 -15.63
CA ALA A 185 -5.08 -17.54 -16.83
C ALA A 185 -3.65 -18.07 -17.05
N PHE A 186 -2.86 -18.23 -15.98
CA PHE A 186 -1.43 -18.59 -16.04
C PHE A 186 -1.13 -20.00 -15.55
N GLY A 187 -2.11 -20.68 -14.95
CA GLY A 187 -1.97 -22.03 -14.38
C GLY A 187 -1.41 -22.00 -12.95
N THR A 188 -1.51 -23.16 -12.29
CA THR A 188 -1.06 -23.36 -10.91
C THR A 188 0.46 -23.47 -10.77
N ASP A 189 1.17 -23.67 -11.86
CA ASP A 189 2.64 -23.81 -11.89
C ASP A 189 3.38 -22.47 -11.86
N VAL A 190 2.69 -21.36 -12.16
CA VAL A 190 3.24 -20.02 -12.02
C VAL A 190 3.00 -19.56 -10.58
N PRO A 191 4.05 -19.42 -9.76
CA PRO A 191 3.89 -19.03 -8.37
C PRO A 191 3.37 -17.60 -8.27
N GLN A 192 2.49 -17.37 -7.29
CA GLN A 192 1.91 -16.05 -7.05
C GLN A 192 2.20 -15.60 -5.63
N VAL A 193 2.46 -14.31 -5.45
CA VAL A 193 2.77 -13.67 -4.18
C VAL A 193 1.81 -12.52 -3.94
N VAL A 194 1.36 -12.35 -2.71
CA VAL A 194 0.54 -11.22 -2.28
C VAL A 194 1.34 -10.27 -1.40
N VAL A 195 1.20 -8.98 -1.67
CA VAL A 195 1.85 -7.88 -0.97
C VAL A 195 0.77 -6.97 -0.40
N PHE A 196 0.83 -6.69 0.91
CA PHE A 196 -0.25 -6.02 1.63
C PHE A 196 0.09 -4.57 1.92
N ASP A 197 -0.83 -3.63 1.61
CA ASP A 197 -0.69 -2.22 1.94
C ASP A 197 -0.55 -1.98 3.45
N THR A 198 -1.11 -2.87 4.27
CA THR A 198 -1.08 -2.78 5.74
C THR A 198 0.17 -3.36 6.38
N ALA A 199 0.96 -4.18 5.65
CA ALA A 199 2.05 -4.95 6.24
C ALA A 199 3.16 -4.06 6.84
N PHE A 200 3.57 -3.00 6.15
CA PHE A 200 4.61 -2.09 6.62
C PHE A 200 4.25 -1.39 7.94
N HIS A 201 2.95 -1.23 8.23
CA HIS A 201 2.42 -0.58 9.42
C HIS A 201 2.27 -1.52 10.63
N GLN A 202 2.55 -2.82 10.48
CA GLN A 202 2.35 -3.79 11.59
C GLN A 202 3.34 -3.60 12.75
N THR A 203 4.38 -2.78 12.56
CA THR A 203 5.34 -2.42 13.63
C THR A 203 4.83 -1.34 14.58
N MET A 204 3.66 -0.75 14.31
CA MET A 204 3.05 0.23 15.22
C MET A 204 2.81 -0.34 16.62
N PRO A 205 3.15 0.39 17.69
CA PRO A 205 2.87 -0.05 19.05
C PRO A 205 1.35 0.05 19.38
N PRO A 206 0.84 -0.74 20.34
CA PRO A 206 -0.58 -0.74 20.73
C PRO A 206 -1.16 0.65 21.01
N LYS A 207 -0.40 1.52 21.69
CA LYS A 207 -0.81 2.89 22.00
C LYS A 207 -1.09 3.77 20.78
N ALA A 208 -0.55 3.40 19.59
CA ALA A 208 -0.76 4.12 18.34
C ALA A 208 -1.87 3.51 17.49
N TYR A 209 -2.03 2.17 17.53
CA TYR A 209 -3.04 1.52 16.71
C TYR A 209 -4.40 1.33 17.37
N MET A 210 -4.51 1.41 18.72
CA MET A 210 -5.78 1.23 19.41
C MET A 210 -6.67 2.46 19.30
N PHE A 211 -7.97 2.25 19.08
CA PHE A 211 -8.98 3.28 19.24
C PHE A 211 -9.53 3.29 20.66
N GLY A 212 -9.95 4.46 21.15
CA GLY A 212 -10.52 4.65 22.48
C GLY A 212 -11.97 4.15 22.63
N VAL A 213 -12.25 2.96 22.12
CA VAL A 213 -13.54 2.27 22.21
C VAL A 213 -13.40 1.02 23.11
N PRO A 214 -14.50 0.38 23.58
CA PRO A 214 -14.39 -0.82 24.41
C PRO A 214 -13.44 -1.87 23.80
N TYR A 215 -12.50 -2.36 24.60
CA TYR A 215 -11.40 -3.23 24.20
C TYR A 215 -11.86 -4.50 23.47
N ARG A 216 -13.04 -5.03 23.84
CA ARG A 216 -13.65 -6.20 23.18
C ARG A 216 -13.78 -6.06 21.65
N TYR A 217 -13.99 -4.85 21.15
CA TYR A 217 -14.10 -4.62 19.69
C TYR A 217 -12.78 -4.86 18.94
N TYR A 218 -11.65 -4.64 19.62
CA TYR A 218 -10.37 -5.06 19.12
C TYR A 218 -10.23 -6.59 19.10
N GLU A 219 -10.62 -7.26 20.22
CA GLU A 219 -10.50 -8.71 20.34
C GLU A 219 -11.45 -9.48 19.40
N GLU A 220 -12.71 -9.03 19.32
CA GLU A 220 -13.76 -9.74 18.57
C GLU A 220 -13.77 -9.41 17.07
N TYR A 221 -13.48 -8.16 16.72
CA TYR A 221 -13.64 -7.64 15.34
C TYR A 221 -12.36 -7.09 14.72
N GLY A 222 -11.26 -7.11 15.45
CA GLY A 222 -9.99 -6.56 14.95
C GLY A 222 -10.03 -5.04 14.72
N ILE A 223 -10.86 -4.30 15.49
CA ILE A 223 -10.96 -2.84 15.35
C ILE A 223 -9.71 -2.17 15.88
N ARG A 224 -8.85 -1.75 14.95
CA ARG A 224 -7.61 -1.02 15.21
C ARG A 224 -7.23 -0.19 13.99
N ARG A 225 -6.25 0.72 14.16
CA ARG A 225 -5.57 1.37 13.04
C ARG A 225 -4.68 0.35 12.33
N TYR A 226 -4.85 0.20 11.00
CA TYR A 226 -4.02 -0.66 10.15
C TYR A 226 -2.99 0.16 9.36
N GLY A 227 -3.39 1.31 8.85
CA GLY A 227 -2.59 2.10 7.92
C GLY A 227 -2.59 1.50 6.51
N PHE A 228 -2.36 2.34 5.51
CA PHE A 228 -2.38 1.98 4.09
C PHE A 228 -1.28 2.69 3.33
N HIS A 229 -1.15 2.44 2.03
CA HIS A 229 -0.02 2.86 1.20
C HIS A 229 1.34 2.32 1.71
N GLY A 230 1.31 1.21 2.46
CA GLY A 230 2.51 0.66 3.11
C GLY A 230 3.63 0.33 2.13
N THR A 231 3.28 -0.17 0.95
CA THR A 231 4.23 -0.46 -0.12
C THR A 231 4.96 0.81 -0.58
N SER A 232 4.22 1.92 -0.76
CA SER A 232 4.79 3.22 -1.09
C SER A 232 5.65 3.78 0.03
N HIS A 233 5.12 3.86 1.27
CA HIS A 233 5.88 4.36 2.41
C HIS A 233 7.17 3.56 2.65
N ARG A 234 7.14 2.25 2.47
CA ARG A 234 8.33 1.37 2.57
C ARG A 234 9.36 1.74 1.51
N TYR A 235 8.95 1.85 0.26
CA TYR A 235 9.84 2.20 -0.83
C TYR A 235 10.55 3.54 -0.61
N VAL A 236 9.76 4.60 -0.41
CA VAL A 236 10.33 5.95 -0.32
C VAL A 236 11.12 6.16 0.97
N SER A 237 10.75 5.53 2.08
CA SER A 237 11.52 5.60 3.32
C SER A 237 12.87 4.89 3.18
N GLN A 238 12.89 3.71 2.56
CA GLN A 238 14.15 2.99 2.31
C GLN A 238 15.06 3.79 1.38
N ARG A 239 14.49 4.37 0.31
CA ARG A 239 15.25 5.23 -0.59
C ARG A 239 15.80 6.47 0.13
N CYS A 240 15.01 7.10 0.99
CA CYS A 240 15.46 8.21 1.82
C CYS A 240 16.62 7.80 2.76
N LEU A 241 16.55 6.63 3.37
CA LEU A 241 17.62 6.11 4.21
C LEU A 241 18.94 5.94 3.44
N GLU A 242 18.88 5.49 2.18
CA GLU A 242 20.05 5.42 1.30
C GLU A 242 20.62 6.83 1.05
N LEU A 243 19.77 7.81 0.71
CA LEU A 243 20.17 9.22 0.49
C LEU A 243 20.75 9.88 1.75
N LEU A 244 20.33 9.43 2.94
CA LEU A 244 20.89 9.85 4.22
C LEU A 244 22.19 9.12 4.59
N GLY A 245 22.61 8.11 3.83
CA GLY A 245 23.75 7.25 4.15
C GLY A 245 23.51 6.33 5.37
N LYS A 246 22.25 6.01 5.67
CA LYS A 246 21.84 5.18 6.83
C LYS A 246 20.90 4.05 6.39
N PRO A 247 21.32 3.13 5.53
CA PRO A 247 20.43 2.11 4.94
C PRO A 247 19.85 1.13 5.97
N ASP A 248 20.45 0.99 7.16
CA ASP A 248 19.92 0.18 8.27
C ASP A 248 18.84 0.91 9.11
N GLY A 249 18.59 2.17 8.83
CA GLY A 249 17.60 3.02 9.47
C GLY A 249 17.90 3.46 10.90
N LYS A 250 18.95 2.91 11.55
CA LYS A 250 19.24 3.18 12.97
C LYS A 250 19.49 4.66 13.27
N GLY A 251 18.88 5.15 14.34
CA GLY A 251 18.98 6.53 14.79
C GLY A 251 18.29 7.51 13.85
N THR A 252 17.36 7.07 12.99
CA THR A 252 16.62 7.92 12.05
C THR A 252 15.17 8.14 12.48
N ARG A 253 14.63 9.31 12.13
CA ARG A 253 13.25 9.72 12.34
C ARG A 253 12.76 10.35 11.04
N LEU A 254 11.88 9.64 10.34
CA LEU A 254 11.37 10.06 9.05
C LEU A 254 9.87 10.30 9.12
N ILE A 255 9.37 11.24 8.35
CA ILE A 255 7.94 11.41 8.08
C ILE A 255 7.75 11.29 6.57
N SER A 256 6.99 10.27 6.15
CA SER A 256 6.67 10.01 4.76
C SER A 256 5.26 10.50 4.45
N CYS A 257 5.16 11.40 3.47
CA CYS A 257 3.94 12.06 3.03
C CYS A 257 3.56 11.53 1.64
N HIS A 258 2.67 10.54 1.60
CA HIS A 258 2.09 10.02 0.36
C HIS A 258 0.85 10.83 0.03
N PHE A 259 0.95 11.78 -0.88
CA PHE A 259 -0.13 12.66 -1.30
C PHE A 259 -0.59 12.34 -2.72
N GLY A 260 -1.71 11.68 -2.83
CA GLY A 260 -2.45 11.38 -4.06
C GLY A 260 -3.92 11.73 -3.89
N ASN A 261 -4.81 11.17 -4.71
CA ASN A 261 -6.25 11.30 -4.46
C ASN A 261 -6.66 10.63 -3.14
N GLY A 262 -6.05 9.47 -2.81
CA GLY A 262 -5.94 8.97 -1.44
C GLY A 262 -4.59 9.43 -0.86
N SER A 263 -4.57 9.88 0.39
CA SER A 263 -3.38 10.46 1.00
C SER A 263 -3.17 9.99 2.43
N SER A 264 -1.90 9.81 2.81
CA SER A 264 -1.52 9.47 4.19
C SER A 264 -0.15 10.03 4.56
N VAL A 265 0.04 10.22 5.85
CA VAL A 265 1.33 10.56 6.46
C VAL A 265 1.72 9.45 7.43
N THR A 266 2.96 9.01 7.40
CA THR A 266 3.47 7.92 8.23
C THR A 266 4.75 8.35 8.95
N ALA A 267 4.78 8.13 10.27
CA ALA A 267 5.92 8.37 11.14
C ALA A 267 6.78 7.11 11.27
N ILE A 268 8.06 7.21 10.95
CA ILE A 268 8.99 6.09 10.88
C ILE A 268 10.20 6.39 11.78
N LYS A 269 10.47 5.50 12.72
CA LYS A 269 11.63 5.56 13.62
C LYS A 269 12.47 4.31 13.47
N ASP A 270 13.78 4.47 13.31
CA ASP A 270 14.72 3.34 13.17
C ASP A 270 14.29 2.35 12.06
N GLY A 271 13.75 2.87 10.95
CA GLY A 271 13.24 2.08 9.83
C GLY A 271 11.87 1.41 10.06
N LYS A 272 11.22 1.62 11.21
CA LYS A 272 9.94 1.02 11.60
C LYS A 272 8.84 2.05 11.75
N VAL A 273 7.65 1.73 11.29
CA VAL A 273 6.47 2.60 11.49
C VAL A 273 6.10 2.63 12.96
N ILE A 274 5.90 3.84 13.49
CA ILE A 274 5.41 4.06 14.85
C ILE A 274 3.98 4.63 14.89
N ASP A 275 3.54 5.29 13.81
CA ASP A 275 2.19 5.83 13.65
C ASP A 275 1.88 6.16 12.19
N THR A 276 0.60 6.27 11.83
CA THR A 276 0.14 6.67 10.51
C THR A 276 -1.25 7.29 10.56
N THR A 277 -1.63 8.08 9.56
CA THR A 277 -2.91 8.81 9.55
C THR A 277 -4.11 7.96 9.20
N MET A 278 -4.02 7.05 8.22
CA MET A 278 -5.13 6.17 7.86
C MET A 278 -5.40 5.16 8.98
N GLY A 279 -6.67 4.88 9.24
CA GLY A 279 -7.15 4.14 10.42
C GLY A 279 -7.53 2.69 10.16
N LEU A 280 -8.75 2.32 10.57
CA LEU A 280 -9.36 1.03 10.29
C LEU A 280 -9.52 0.82 8.78
N THR A 281 -9.87 1.88 8.07
CA THR A 281 -10.03 1.96 6.62
C THR A 281 -9.20 3.12 6.06
N PRO A 282 -9.04 3.24 4.73
CA PRO A 282 -8.38 4.38 4.11
C PRO A 282 -9.16 5.71 4.19
N LEU A 283 -10.21 5.80 4.99
CA LEU A 283 -11.02 7.00 5.18
C LEU A 283 -10.41 7.96 6.21
N ASP A 284 -9.86 7.43 7.31
CA ASP A 284 -9.34 8.22 8.43
C ASP A 284 -8.09 9.03 8.03
N GLY A 285 -7.73 9.98 8.86
CA GLY A 285 -6.61 10.89 8.67
C GLY A 285 -7.08 12.30 8.33
N PHE A 286 -6.44 12.95 7.39
CA PHE A 286 -6.81 14.29 6.92
C PHE A 286 -7.68 14.21 5.66
N MET A 287 -8.35 15.30 5.35
CA MET A 287 -9.20 15.46 4.17
C MET A 287 -8.45 15.15 2.87
N MET A 288 -9.06 14.34 2.00
CA MET A 288 -8.52 13.91 0.71
C MET A 288 -9.38 14.39 -0.46
N GLY A 289 -9.17 13.91 -1.67
CA GLY A 289 -9.93 14.34 -2.86
C GLY A 289 -11.44 14.26 -2.67
N SER A 290 -11.96 13.08 -2.29
CA SER A 290 -13.41 12.85 -2.05
C SER A 290 -13.72 12.29 -0.66
N ARG A 291 -12.71 12.00 0.18
CA ARG A 291 -12.85 11.43 1.51
C ARG A 291 -12.77 12.52 2.56
N SER A 292 -13.62 12.42 3.59
CA SER A 292 -13.68 13.42 4.66
C SER A 292 -12.41 13.51 5.51
N GLY A 293 -11.65 12.42 5.63
CA GLY A 293 -10.69 12.28 6.74
C GLY A 293 -11.42 12.07 8.07
N ALA A 294 -10.71 12.33 9.17
CA ALA A 294 -11.27 12.22 10.53
C ALA A 294 -12.36 13.28 10.75
N VAL A 295 -13.51 12.84 11.24
CA VAL A 295 -14.61 13.71 11.66
C VAL A 295 -15.06 13.33 13.07
N ASP A 296 -15.64 14.27 13.81
CA ASP A 296 -16.28 13.96 15.08
C ASP A 296 -17.38 12.91 14.87
N PRO A 297 -17.39 11.78 15.60
CA PRO A 297 -18.43 10.76 15.50
C PRO A 297 -19.84 11.30 15.65
N SER A 298 -20.03 12.37 16.44
CA SER A 298 -21.33 13.02 16.62
C SER A 298 -21.82 13.71 15.35
N VAL A 299 -20.94 14.20 14.49
CA VAL A 299 -21.28 14.75 13.17
C VAL A 299 -21.87 13.66 12.29
N VAL A 300 -21.32 12.44 12.33
CA VAL A 300 -21.79 11.28 11.56
C VAL A 300 -23.22 10.94 11.93
N THR A 301 -23.49 10.71 13.23
CA THR A 301 -24.83 10.36 13.71
C THR A 301 -25.84 11.51 13.49
N TYR A 302 -25.41 12.76 13.69
CA TYR A 302 -26.26 13.93 13.47
C TYR A 302 -26.73 14.05 12.02
N ILE A 303 -25.83 13.88 11.03
CA ILE A 303 -26.20 13.92 9.61
C ILE A 303 -27.14 12.75 9.29
N MET A 304 -26.83 11.54 9.78
CA MET A 304 -27.71 10.38 9.57
C MET A 304 -29.14 10.62 10.05
N GLU A 305 -29.29 11.20 11.26
CA GLU A 305 -30.61 11.55 11.78
C GLU A 305 -31.32 12.65 10.96
N LYS A 306 -30.59 13.68 10.53
CA LYS A 306 -31.17 14.81 9.78
C LYS A 306 -31.58 14.45 8.39
N GLU A 307 -30.78 13.64 7.71
CA GLU A 307 -30.99 13.27 6.30
C GLU A 307 -31.68 11.90 6.14
N GLY A 308 -31.89 11.16 7.25
CA GLY A 308 -32.47 9.82 7.23
C GLY A 308 -31.56 8.77 6.58
N LEU A 309 -30.24 8.96 6.65
CA LEU A 309 -29.27 8.09 5.97
C LEU A 309 -29.06 6.77 6.72
N THR A 310 -28.98 5.69 5.95
CA THR A 310 -28.47 4.41 6.44
C THR A 310 -26.96 4.48 6.69
N PRO A 311 -26.39 3.55 7.51
CA PRO A 311 -24.92 3.47 7.67
C PRO A 311 -24.17 3.34 6.35
N HIS A 312 -24.72 2.62 5.37
CA HIS A 312 -24.11 2.46 4.05
C HIS A 312 -24.11 3.77 3.24
N GLU A 313 -25.21 4.52 3.24
CA GLU A 313 -25.28 5.81 2.55
C GLU A 313 -24.34 6.83 3.21
N MET A 314 -24.24 6.82 4.53
CA MET A 314 -23.29 7.65 5.24
C MET A 314 -21.83 7.29 4.89
N ASP A 315 -21.49 6.00 4.81
CA ASP A 315 -20.17 5.56 4.35
C ASP A 315 -19.87 6.05 2.92
N GLN A 316 -20.85 5.97 1.99
CA GLN A 316 -20.69 6.50 0.64
C GLN A 316 -20.48 8.03 0.64
N LEU A 317 -21.21 8.77 1.48
CA LEU A 317 -21.08 10.22 1.62
C LEU A 317 -19.65 10.58 2.07
N LEU A 318 -19.16 9.93 3.14
CA LEU A 318 -17.83 10.22 3.69
C LEU A 318 -16.68 9.83 2.74
N ASN A 319 -16.85 8.75 1.95
CA ASN A 319 -15.82 8.25 1.05
C ASN A 319 -15.82 8.90 -0.33
N LYS A 320 -16.98 9.34 -0.85
CA LYS A 320 -17.11 9.73 -2.26
C LYS A 320 -17.65 11.15 -2.50
N GLN A 321 -18.23 11.80 -1.50
CA GLN A 321 -18.91 13.09 -1.66
C GLN A 321 -18.37 14.17 -0.70
N SER A 322 -17.35 13.85 0.06
CA SER A 322 -16.73 14.71 1.06
C SER A 322 -15.37 15.25 0.57
N GLY A 323 -14.49 15.59 1.47
CA GLY A 323 -13.14 16.03 1.16
C GLY A 323 -13.08 17.32 0.35
N MET A 324 -12.05 17.41 -0.51
CA MET A 324 -11.86 18.56 -1.40
C MET A 324 -13.10 18.81 -2.28
N LEU A 325 -13.68 17.74 -2.82
CA LEU A 325 -14.92 17.81 -3.60
C LEU A 325 -16.06 18.41 -2.78
N GLY A 326 -16.32 17.88 -1.59
CA GLY A 326 -17.45 18.29 -0.74
C GLY A 326 -17.36 19.74 -0.28
N ILE A 327 -16.17 20.18 0.13
CA ILE A 327 -15.95 21.55 0.60
C ILE A 327 -15.93 22.53 -0.57
N SER A 328 -15.16 22.26 -1.62
CA SER A 328 -15.03 23.16 -2.78
C SER A 328 -16.32 23.25 -3.61
N GLY A 329 -17.01 22.12 -3.78
CA GLY A 329 -18.08 21.96 -4.75
C GLY A 329 -17.60 21.96 -6.21
N VAL A 330 -16.29 21.76 -6.44
CA VAL A 330 -15.66 21.82 -7.76
C VAL A 330 -15.27 20.43 -8.25
N SER A 331 -14.28 19.81 -7.61
CA SER A 331 -13.69 18.54 -8.07
C SER A 331 -12.98 17.82 -6.92
N SER A 332 -12.74 16.53 -7.11
CA SER A 332 -11.79 15.74 -6.29
C SER A 332 -10.38 15.76 -6.87
N ASP A 333 -10.18 16.30 -8.07
CA ASP A 333 -8.87 16.43 -8.71
C ASP A 333 -8.19 17.72 -8.26
N ASP A 334 -6.98 17.58 -7.76
CA ASP A 334 -6.22 18.68 -7.18
C ASP A 334 -5.84 19.75 -8.21
N ARG A 335 -5.73 19.39 -9.49
CA ARG A 335 -5.45 20.32 -10.58
C ARG A 335 -6.64 21.25 -10.82
N ASP A 336 -7.87 20.73 -10.77
CA ASP A 336 -9.08 21.52 -10.91
C ASP A 336 -9.26 22.46 -9.70
N ILE A 337 -8.91 21.98 -8.50
CA ILE A 337 -8.93 22.80 -7.28
C ILE A 337 -7.91 23.95 -7.39
N ALA A 338 -6.68 23.68 -7.82
CA ALA A 338 -5.66 24.73 -8.00
C ALA A 338 -6.13 25.78 -9.01
N ALA A 339 -6.65 25.37 -10.16
CA ALA A 339 -7.20 26.28 -11.17
C ALA A 339 -8.39 27.12 -10.61
N ALA A 340 -9.26 26.50 -9.81
CA ALA A 340 -10.36 27.22 -9.16
C ALA A 340 -9.88 28.26 -8.12
N VAL A 341 -8.82 27.94 -7.37
CA VAL A 341 -8.18 28.87 -6.43
C VAL A 341 -7.60 30.06 -7.18
N GLU A 342 -6.87 29.84 -8.27
CA GLU A 342 -6.33 30.90 -9.12
C GLU A 342 -7.44 31.80 -9.73
N ALA A 343 -8.59 31.18 -10.07
CA ALA A 343 -9.78 31.90 -10.54
C ALA A 343 -10.54 32.67 -9.43
N GLY A 344 -10.07 32.63 -8.18
CA GLY A 344 -10.67 33.34 -7.05
C GLY A 344 -11.86 32.62 -6.40
N ASN A 345 -12.01 31.31 -6.55
CA ASN A 345 -13.07 30.55 -5.90
C ASN A 345 -12.77 30.39 -4.39
N GLU A 346 -13.55 31.07 -3.56
CA GLU A 346 -13.34 31.10 -2.09
C GLU A 346 -13.53 29.73 -1.43
N ARG A 347 -14.44 28.89 -1.93
CA ARG A 347 -14.63 27.54 -1.37
C ARG A 347 -13.49 26.59 -1.77
N ALA A 348 -12.96 26.71 -2.98
CA ALA A 348 -11.77 25.95 -3.39
C ALA A 348 -10.56 26.34 -2.54
N LYS A 349 -10.37 27.65 -2.28
CA LYS A 349 -9.34 28.17 -1.39
C LYS A 349 -9.51 27.68 0.05
N LEU A 350 -10.76 27.66 0.56
CA LEU A 350 -11.05 27.10 1.88
C LEU A 350 -10.68 25.63 1.95
N ALA A 351 -11.07 24.82 0.95
CA ALA A 351 -10.75 23.41 0.89
C ALA A 351 -9.24 23.16 0.89
N TRP A 352 -8.49 23.92 0.09
CA TRP A 352 -7.03 23.91 0.07
C TRP A 352 -6.43 24.17 1.45
N ASN A 353 -6.83 25.28 2.07
CA ASN A 353 -6.33 25.70 3.37
C ASN A 353 -6.65 24.68 4.47
N MET A 354 -7.87 24.12 4.46
CA MET A 354 -8.28 23.09 5.43
C MET A 354 -7.40 21.84 5.32
N ARG A 355 -7.21 21.32 4.11
CA ARG A 355 -6.36 20.15 3.89
C ARG A 355 -4.92 20.39 4.33
N THR A 356 -4.33 21.51 3.91
CA THR A 356 -2.96 21.85 4.26
C THR A 356 -2.79 22.02 5.79
N TYR A 357 -3.75 22.67 6.44
CA TYR A 357 -3.76 22.83 7.90
C TYR A 357 -3.80 21.47 8.62
N GLU A 358 -4.65 20.53 8.17
CA GLU A 358 -4.71 19.20 8.75
C GLU A 358 -3.41 18.41 8.54
N ILE A 359 -2.82 18.45 7.34
CA ILE A 359 -1.52 17.85 7.05
C ILE A 359 -0.45 18.36 8.00
N ILE A 360 -0.36 19.69 8.18
CA ILE A 360 0.60 20.33 9.09
C ILE A 360 0.41 19.86 10.53
N LYS A 361 -0.84 19.74 11.00
CA LYS A 361 -1.13 19.19 12.33
C LYS A 361 -0.63 17.76 12.51
N TYR A 362 -0.84 16.87 11.53
CA TYR A 362 -0.34 15.50 11.59
C TYR A 362 1.19 15.46 11.57
N ILE A 363 1.84 16.23 10.70
CA ILE A 363 3.31 16.31 10.67
C ILE A 363 3.84 16.82 12.01
N GLY A 364 3.28 17.90 12.55
CA GLY A 364 3.67 18.44 13.86
C GLY A 364 3.47 17.44 15.01
N GLY A 365 2.34 16.72 15.02
CA GLY A 365 2.09 15.66 15.98
C GLY A 365 3.11 14.53 15.87
N TYR A 366 3.49 14.14 14.65
CA TYR A 366 4.49 13.10 14.43
C TYR A 366 5.91 13.53 14.75
N ILE A 367 6.27 14.80 14.54
CA ILE A 367 7.53 15.35 15.03
C ILE A 367 7.62 15.17 16.57
N ALA A 368 6.53 15.46 17.28
CA ALA A 368 6.47 15.27 18.73
C ALA A 368 6.51 13.78 19.12
N ALA A 369 5.76 12.92 18.44
CA ALA A 369 5.73 11.47 18.70
C ALA A 369 7.08 10.79 18.45
N LEU A 370 7.82 11.23 17.43
CA LEU A 370 9.17 10.76 17.10
C LEU A 370 10.26 11.31 18.04
N GLY A 371 9.98 12.41 18.76
CA GLY A 371 10.98 13.16 19.51
C GLY A 371 11.93 13.95 18.61
N GLY A 372 11.43 14.46 17.49
CA GLY A 372 12.16 15.16 16.44
C GLY A 372 11.97 14.53 15.08
N VAL A 373 12.56 15.11 14.04
CA VAL A 373 12.55 14.59 12.67
C VAL A 373 13.87 14.88 11.97
N ASP A 374 14.36 13.95 11.17
CA ASP A 374 15.60 14.10 10.40
C ASP A 374 15.29 14.39 8.92
N ALA A 375 14.20 13.80 8.40
CA ALA A 375 13.75 14.11 7.03
C ALA A 375 12.23 13.98 6.84
N LEU A 376 11.70 14.84 5.93
CA LEU A 376 10.37 14.71 5.32
C LEU A 376 10.52 14.15 3.91
N ILE A 377 9.55 13.30 3.49
CA ILE A 377 9.51 12.71 2.17
C ILE A 377 8.17 13.04 1.53
N PHE A 378 8.17 13.64 0.36
CA PHE A 378 6.98 13.91 -0.45
C PHE A 378 6.93 12.96 -1.63
N THR A 379 5.80 12.27 -1.78
CA THR A 379 5.63 11.23 -2.81
C THR A 379 4.18 11.14 -3.29
N ALA A 380 3.95 10.32 -4.29
CA ALA A 380 2.70 10.19 -5.04
C ALA A 380 2.31 11.46 -5.81
N GLY A 381 1.25 11.36 -6.61
CA GLY A 381 0.95 12.33 -7.64
C GLY A 381 0.92 13.79 -7.21
N ILE A 382 0.33 14.09 -6.05
CA ILE A 382 0.30 15.45 -5.47
C ILE A 382 1.65 15.80 -4.82
N GLY A 383 2.19 14.91 -4.00
CA GLY A 383 3.46 15.13 -3.31
C GLY A 383 4.64 15.37 -4.26
N GLU A 384 4.64 14.65 -5.39
CA GLU A 384 5.67 14.75 -6.42
C GLU A 384 5.54 15.99 -7.32
N ASN A 385 4.30 16.48 -7.54
CA ASN A 385 4.03 17.45 -8.62
C ASN A 385 3.45 18.80 -8.14
N GLN A 386 3.27 19.01 -6.83
CA GLN A 386 2.75 20.26 -6.30
C GLN A 386 3.78 21.00 -5.43
N PRO A 387 4.62 21.87 -6.03
CA PRO A 387 5.63 22.61 -5.32
C PRO A 387 5.05 23.57 -4.27
N ASP A 388 3.88 24.16 -4.50
CA ASP A 388 3.26 25.12 -3.59
C ASP A 388 2.83 24.47 -2.27
N LEU A 389 2.24 23.27 -2.33
CA LEU A 389 1.88 22.50 -1.13
C LEU A 389 3.13 22.13 -0.32
N ARG A 390 4.20 21.68 -0.98
CA ARG A 390 5.47 21.36 -0.30
C ARG A 390 6.08 22.58 0.35
N ALA A 391 6.07 23.72 -0.36
CA ALA A 391 6.58 24.99 0.14
C ALA A 391 5.82 25.47 1.37
N GLU A 392 4.49 25.44 1.34
CA GLU A 392 3.65 25.84 2.48
C GLU A 392 3.93 24.97 3.71
N ILE A 393 4.05 23.65 3.53
CA ILE A 393 4.38 22.73 4.62
C ILE A 393 5.77 23.03 5.19
N ILE A 394 6.82 23.13 4.36
CA ILE A 394 8.20 23.34 4.82
C ILE A 394 8.32 24.70 5.51
N ARG A 395 7.78 25.76 4.94
CA ARG A 395 7.82 27.12 5.53
C ARG A 395 7.11 27.17 6.89
N THR A 396 6.04 26.40 7.06
CA THR A 396 5.37 26.33 8.37
C THR A 396 6.30 25.78 9.47
N PHE A 397 7.29 24.95 9.12
CA PHE A 397 8.25 24.38 10.05
C PHE A 397 9.61 25.11 10.05
N GLU A 398 9.71 26.32 9.50
CA GLU A 398 10.95 27.16 9.57
C GLU A 398 11.40 27.41 11.02
N PHE A 399 10.45 27.55 11.96
CA PHE A 399 10.75 27.67 13.38
C PHE A 399 11.48 26.44 13.95
N TYR A 400 11.36 25.29 13.29
CA TYR A 400 12.02 24.02 13.63
C TYR A 400 13.35 23.85 12.88
N GLY A 401 13.73 24.82 12.05
CA GLY A 401 14.97 24.85 11.28
C GLY A 401 14.89 24.19 9.90
N MET A 402 13.68 23.94 9.38
CA MET A 402 13.51 23.56 7.98
C MET A 402 13.72 24.78 7.08
N LYS A 403 14.48 24.63 6.01
CA LYS A 403 14.74 25.72 5.04
C LYS A 403 14.55 25.21 3.63
N LEU A 404 13.55 25.78 2.94
CA LEU A 404 13.23 25.42 1.57
C LEU A 404 14.29 25.96 0.60
N ASP A 405 14.68 25.16 -0.37
CA ASP A 405 15.37 25.59 -1.59
C ASP A 405 14.31 25.84 -2.67
N GLU A 406 13.99 27.11 -2.92
CA GLU A 406 12.90 27.53 -3.82
C GLU A 406 13.09 27.03 -5.26
N GLU A 407 14.35 26.98 -5.75
CA GLU A 407 14.62 26.53 -7.11
C GLU A 407 14.52 25.02 -7.23
N LYS A 408 15.08 24.27 -6.27
CA LYS A 408 14.98 22.81 -6.27
C LYS A 408 13.54 22.33 -6.04
N ASN A 409 12.75 23.08 -5.28
CA ASN A 409 11.34 22.72 -5.04
C ASN A 409 10.46 22.80 -6.29
N LYS A 410 10.88 23.45 -7.36
CA LYS A 410 10.14 23.47 -8.65
C LYS A 410 10.12 22.15 -9.38
N VAL A 411 10.75 21.11 -8.85
CA VAL A 411 10.79 19.77 -9.45
C VAL A 411 9.41 19.12 -9.52
N HIS A 412 9.20 18.32 -10.56
CA HIS A 412 8.01 17.51 -10.80
C HIS A 412 8.41 16.06 -11.08
N GLY A 413 8.04 15.12 -10.20
CA GLY A 413 8.24 13.68 -10.41
C GLY A 413 9.69 13.22 -10.54
N VAL A 414 10.67 13.98 -10.02
CA VAL A 414 12.10 13.64 -10.05
C VAL A 414 12.67 13.62 -8.64
N GLU A 415 13.44 12.58 -8.32
CA GLU A 415 14.10 12.46 -7.03
C GLU A 415 15.01 13.67 -6.77
N THR A 416 14.69 14.44 -5.73
CA THR A 416 15.38 15.69 -5.45
C THR A 416 15.31 16.04 -3.96
N GLU A 417 16.43 16.44 -3.37
CA GLU A 417 16.43 17.14 -2.08
C GLU A 417 16.04 18.60 -2.29
N ILE A 418 14.96 19.03 -1.63
CA ILE A 418 14.34 20.35 -1.81
C ILE A 418 14.60 21.30 -0.65
N THR A 419 15.58 21.02 0.19
CA THR A 419 16.04 21.89 1.28
C THR A 419 17.42 22.47 0.99
N THR A 420 17.71 23.62 1.63
CA THR A 420 19.05 24.24 1.56
C THR A 420 20.07 23.42 2.37
N PRO A 421 21.38 23.52 2.07
CA PRO A 421 22.41 22.77 2.78
C PRO A 421 22.50 23.04 4.28
N ASP A 422 22.01 24.19 4.74
CA ASP A 422 21.99 24.60 6.15
C ASP A 422 20.64 24.33 6.84
N SER A 423 19.74 23.60 6.20
CA SER A 423 18.50 23.14 6.82
C SER A 423 18.79 22.08 7.88
N SER A 424 18.21 22.23 9.08
CA SER A 424 18.35 21.26 10.17
C SER A 424 17.59 19.96 9.91
N VAL A 425 16.54 20.00 9.09
CA VAL A 425 15.74 18.87 8.65
C VAL A 425 15.75 18.84 7.14
N ARG A 426 16.08 17.70 6.58
CA ARG A 426 16.07 17.52 5.11
C ARG A 426 14.68 17.26 4.60
N ALA A 427 14.37 17.64 3.38
CA ALA A 427 13.13 17.28 2.71
C ALA A 427 13.43 16.80 1.29
N PHE A 428 12.74 15.73 0.89
CA PHE A 428 12.95 15.09 -0.39
C PHE A 428 11.63 14.92 -1.15
N VAL A 429 11.68 15.09 -2.46
CA VAL A 429 10.73 14.50 -3.39
C VAL A 429 11.30 13.16 -3.80
N ILE A 430 10.59 12.07 -3.56
CA ILE A 430 10.97 10.71 -3.97
C ILE A 430 9.78 10.08 -4.67
N PRO A 431 9.81 9.93 -6.02
CA PRO A 431 8.75 9.24 -6.75
C PRO A 431 8.57 7.81 -6.26
N THR A 432 7.33 7.44 -5.93
CA THR A 432 7.04 6.08 -5.49
C THR A 432 7.08 5.07 -6.63
N ASN A 433 7.43 3.83 -6.31
CA ASN A 433 7.41 2.71 -7.26
C ASN A 433 6.91 1.44 -6.55
N GLU A 434 5.59 1.40 -6.34
CA GLU A 434 4.94 0.30 -5.61
C GLU A 434 5.05 -1.02 -6.37
N GLU A 435 4.95 -0.99 -7.69
CA GLU A 435 5.05 -2.17 -8.53
C GLU A 435 6.45 -2.82 -8.46
N LEU A 436 7.50 -2.01 -8.38
CA LEU A 436 8.86 -2.52 -8.21
C LEU A 436 9.02 -3.20 -6.85
N VAL A 437 8.44 -2.65 -5.78
CA VAL A 437 8.46 -3.29 -4.45
C VAL A 437 7.76 -4.65 -4.50
N ILE A 438 6.58 -4.72 -5.13
CA ILE A 438 5.84 -5.97 -5.30
C ILE A 438 6.68 -6.99 -6.08
N ALA A 439 7.34 -6.57 -7.14
CA ALA A 439 8.20 -7.43 -7.94
C ALA A 439 9.43 -7.92 -7.14
N ARG A 440 10.09 -7.04 -6.38
CA ARG A 440 11.22 -7.39 -5.52
C ARG A 440 10.85 -8.41 -4.44
N ASP A 441 9.71 -8.19 -3.75
CA ASP A 441 9.20 -9.13 -2.76
C ASP A 441 8.86 -10.48 -3.40
N THR A 442 8.21 -10.45 -4.57
CA THR A 442 7.88 -11.66 -5.33
C THR A 442 9.15 -12.44 -5.66
N LYS A 443 10.17 -11.76 -6.20
CA LYS A 443 11.49 -12.37 -6.49
C LYS A 443 12.11 -12.97 -5.24
N ALA A 444 12.17 -12.23 -4.14
CA ALA A 444 12.80 -12.68 -2.90
C ALA A 444 12.12 -13.94 -2.37
N ILE A 445 10.79 -13.98 -2.33
CA ILE A 445 10.03 -15.15 -1.87
C ILE A 445 10.26 -16.36 -2.76
N ILE A 446 10.26 -16.20 -4.09
CA ILE A 446 10.50 -17.29 -5.04
C ILE A 446 11.93 -17.83 -4.91
N GLU A 447 12.90 -16.96 -4.66
CA GLU A 447 14.30 -17.36 -4.41
C GLU A 447 14.51 -17.95 -3.00
N GLY A 448 13.51 -17.89 -2.11
CA GLY A 448 13.60 -18.37 -0.72
C GLY A 448 14.43 -17.47 0.18
N LYS A 449 14.49 -16.16 -0.13
CA LYS A 449 15.13 -15.13 0.68
C LYS A 449 14.15 -14.57 1.71
N ALA A 450 14.66 -14.12 2.85
CA ALA A 450 13.88 -13.34 3.80
C ALA A 450 13.62 -11.93 3.25
N LEU A 451 12.45 -11.36 3.60
CA LEU A 451 12.04 -9.99 3.28
C LEU A 451 12.52 -9.01 4.35
#